data_9bb266d7da5a88597506db9c0c3210a3
#
_entry.id   9bb266d7da5a88597506db9c0c3210a3
#
_cell.length_a   1.000
_cell.length_b   1.000
_cell.length_c   1.000
_cell.angle_alpha   90.00
_cell.angle_beta   90.00
_cell.angle_gamma   90.00
#
_symmetry.space_group_name_H-M   'P 1'
#
loop_
_entity.id
_entity.type
_entity.pdbx_description
1 polymer ?
#
loop_
_entity_poly.entity_id
_entity_poly.type
_entity_poly.pdbx_seq_one_letter_code
_entity_poly.pdbx_strand_id
1 'polypeptide(L)'
;MCGYWKVLTVVAPTMGAGAIDNHQHLQKHRTMKAAQAVRALGALAQDTRLGVFRLLVKAGPAGLAAGRIGATLDVAPATLSFHLKELAQAGLVVARQENRFIYYSADFERMNGLLAFLTQNCCEGGGSCAVPQFEAAPRPRKRARPRTG
;
A
#
# COMPACT_ATOMS: atom_id res chain seq x y z
N MET A 1 -30.82 4.33 -27.53
CA MET A 1 -30.44 5.37 -28.49
C MET A 1 -29.04 5.88 -28.07
N CYS A 2 -28.02 5.27 -28.67
CA CYS A 2 -26.62 5.59 -28.39
C CYS A 2 -26.11 6.54 -29.44
N GLY A 3 -25.75 7.76 -29.03
CA GLY A 3 -25.21 8.79 -29.91
C GLY A 3 -23.75 8.55 -30.28
N TYR A 4 -23.49 8.44 -31.55
CA TYR A 4 -22.19 8.45 -32.21
C TYR A 4 -21.43 9.74 -31.93
N TRP A 5 -20.19 9.66 -31.44
CA TRP A 5 -19.24 10.78 -31.55
C TRP A 5 -18.14 10.41 -32.52
N LYS A 6 -18.10 11.17 -33.60
CA LYS A 6 -17.15 11.09 -34.71
C LYS A 6 -15.72 11.40 -34.26
N VAL A 7 -14.84 10.54 -34.72
CA VAL A 7 -13.38 10.72 -34.74
C VAL A 7 -13.02 11.97 -35.52
N LEU A 8 -12.32 12.91 -34.92
CA LEU A 8 -11.59 13.97 -35.59
C LEU A 8 -10.09 13.66 -35.47
N THR A 9 -9.55 13.27 -36.60
CA THR A 9 -8.11 13.10 -36.85
C THR A 9 -7.45 14.47 -36.77
N VAL A 10 -6.54 14.66 -35.83
CA VAL A 10 -5.60 15.80 -35.85
C VAL A 10 -4.19 15.27 -35.98
N VAL A 11 -3.60 15.73 -37.08
CA VAL A 11 -2.22 15.50 -37.54
C VAL A 11 -1.22 16.00 -36.51
N ALA A 12 -0.14 15.22 -36.32
CA ALA A 12 1.03 15.55 -35.49
C ALA A 12 1.82 16.74 -36.03
N PRO A 13 2.55 17.45 -35.19
CA PRO A 13 3.89 17.89 -35.55
C PRO A 13 4.96 17.23 -34.68
N THR A 14 6.04 16.91 -35.41
CA THR A 14 7.31 16.37 -35.00
C THR A 14 8.12 17.31 -34.09
N MET A 15 9.01 16.66 -33.31
CA MET A 15 10.25 17.15 -32.72
C MET A 15 10.22 17.79 -31.34
N GLY A 16 10.92 17.12 -30.42
CA GLY A 16 11.42 17.64 -29.17
C GLY A 16 11.91 16.53 -28.26
N ALA A 17 13.19 16.18 -28.37
CA ALA A 17 13.87 15.22 -27.50
C ALA A 17 13.84 15.68 -26.05
N GLY A 18 13.60 14.77 -25.09
CA GLY A 18 13.91 14.97 -23.68
C GLY A 18 12.75 14.91 -22.72
N ALA A 19 11.75 14.05 -22.94
CA ALA A 19 10.82 13.67 -21.88
C ALA A 19 11.34 12.37 -21.25
N ILE A 20 11.98 12.51 -20.11
CA ILE A 20 12.28 11.40 -19.20
C ILE A 20 11.00 10.59 -18.99
N ASP A 21 11.06 9.36 -19.42
CA ASP A 21 10.02 8.36 -19.36
C ASP A 21 9.66 8.05 -17.88
N ASN A 22 8.87 8.92 -17.28
CA ASN A 22 8.32 8.72 -15.93
C ASN A 22 7.11 7.76 -15.95
N HIS A 23 6.81 7.18 -17.12
CA HIS A 23 5.67 6.27 -17.28
C HIS A 23 6.00 4.81 -17.01
N GLN A 24 7.29 4.45 -16.92
CA GLN A 24 7.71 3.07 -16.68
C GLN A 24 7.72 2.69 -15.19
N HIS A 25 7.56 3.65 -14.27
CA HIS A 25 7.54 3.36 -12.84
C HIS A 25 6.16 2.87 -12.32
N LEU A 26 5.11 3.02 -13.12
CA LEU A 26 3.73 2.68 -12.76
C LEU A 26 3.31 1.25 -13.13
N GLN A 27 4.13 0.47 -13.82
CA GLN A 27 3.72 -0.85 -14.32
C GLN A 27 4.39 -2.04 -13.65
N LYS A 28 5.06 -1.86 -12.52
CA LYS A 28 5.55 -2.99 -11.73
C LYS A 28 4.52 -3.45 -10.70
N HIS A 29 3.24 -3.43 -11.07
CA HIS A 29 2.22 -4.19 -10.34
C HIS A 29 2.53 -5.66 -10.57
N ARG A 30 3.34 -6.22 -9.67
CA ARG A 30 3.52 -7.67 -9.59
C ARG A 30 2.12 -8.27 -9.46
N THR A 31 1.63 -8.87 -10.54
CA THR A 31 0.36 -9.58 -10.56
C THR A 31 0.34 -10.54 -9.38
N MET A 32 -0.51 -10.26 -8.40
CA MET A 32 -0.61 -11.09 -7.20
C MET A 32 -1.10 -12.48 -7.58
N LYS A 33 -0.41 -13.53 -7.14
CA LYS A 33 -0.85 -14.91 -7.35
C LYS A 33 -1.94 -15.28 -6.33
N ALA A 34 -2.88 -16.14 -6.70
CA ALA A 34 -3.95 -16.61 -5.81
C ALA A 34 -3.44 -17.10 -4.45
N ALA A 35 -2.36 -17.88 -4.41
CA ALA A 35 -1.76 -18.31 -3.16
C ALA A 35 -1.24 -17.18 -2.26
N GLN A 36 -0.84 -16.05 -2.85
CA GLN A 36 -0.43 -14.86 -2.11
C GLN A 36 -1.64 -14.10 -1.56
N ALA A 37 -2.72 -14.01 -2.34
CA ALA A 37 -3.97 -13.42 -1.90
C ALA A 37 -4.58 -14.21 -0.72
N VAL A 38 -4.63 -15.53 -0.82
CA VAL A 38 -5.12 -16.41 0.26
C VAL A 38 -4.29 -16.22 1.54
N ARG A 39 -2.96 -16.16 1.44
CA ARG A 39 -2.10 -15.88 2.61
C ARG A 39 -2.37 -14.51 3.24
N ALA A 40 -2.52 -13.48 2.43
CA ALA A 40 -2.80 -12.13 2.92
C ALA A 40 -4.17 -12.07 3.62
N LEU A 41 -5.21 -12.64 3.03
CA LEU A 41 -6.53 -12.74 3.62
C LEU A 41 -6.52 -13.57 4.91
N GLY A 42 -5.85 -14.72 4.92
CA GLY A 42 -5.68 -15.56 6.11
C GLY A 42 -4.95 -14.85 7.25
N ALA A 43 -3.94 -14.02 6.92
CA ALA A 43 -3.26 -13.21 7.91
C ALA A 43 -4.18 -12.14 8.51
N LEU A 44 -5.10 -11.57 7.75
CA LEU A 44 -6.07 -10.57 8.23
C LEU A 44 -7.28 -11.20 8.92
N ALA A 45 -7.55 -12.49 8.73
CA ALA A 45 -8.71 -13.19 9.29
C ALA A 45 -8.55 -13.53 10.78
N GLN A 46 -8.07 -12.54 11.57
CA GLN A 46 -7.96 -12.62 13.03
C GLN A 46 -8.00 -11.20 13.58
N ASP A 47 -8.83 -10.96 14.59
CA ASP A 47 -9.18 -9.63 15.09
C ASP A 47 -7.98 -8.77 15.48
N THR A 48 -7.04 -9.32 16.24
CA THR A 48 -5.86 -8.56 16.68
C THR A 48 -4.98 -8.20 15.49
N ARG A 49 -4.77 -9.13 14.53
CA ARG A 49 -3.97 -8.84 13.32
C ARG A 49 -4.64 -7.79 12.45
N LEU A 50 -5.95 -7.87 12.29
CA LEU A 50 -6.72 -6.83 11.58
C LEU A 50 -6.61 -5.48 12.29
N GLY A 51 -6.72 -5.46 13.63
CA GLY A 51 -6.54 -4.27 14.45
C GLY A 51 -5.15 -3.63 14.28
N VAL A 52 -4.09 -4.45 14.34
CA VAL A 52 -2.70 -4.03 14.10
C VAL A 52 -2.56 -3.42 12.70
N PHE A 53 -3.04 -4.12 11.68
CA PHE A 53 -2.92 -3.65 10.31
C PHE A 53 -3.65 -2.32 10.10
N ARG A 54 -4.89 -2.19 10.57
CA ARG A 54 -5.66 -0.93 10.48
C ARG A 54 -4.99 0.23 11.23
N LEU A 55 -4.37 -0.04 12.39
CA LEU A 55 -3.61 0.96 13.12
C LEU A 55 -2.40 1.44 12.32
N LEU A 56 -1.68 0.53 11.66
CA LEU A 56 -0.54 0.85 10.81
C LEU A 56 -0.95 1.62 9.54
N VAL A 57 -2.09 1.29 8.94
CA VAL A 57 -2.66 2.06 7.83
C VAL A 57 -2.92 3.51 8.25
N LYS A 58 -3.50 3.74 9.43
CA LYS A 58 -3.72 5.09 9.99
C LYS A 58 -2.42 5.84 10.29
N ALA A 59 -1.38 5.12 10.72
CA ALA A 59 -0.07 5.71 10.99
C ALA A 59 0.69 6.10 9.72
N GLY A 60 0.31 5.55 8.57
CA GLY A 60 0.93 5.82 7.28
C GLY A 60 2.36 5.28 7.16
N PRO A 61 3.16 5.80 6.22
CA PRO A 61 4.50 5.26 5.91
C PRO A 61 5.53 5.51 7.01
N ALA A 62 5.29 6.42 7.95
CA ALA A 62 6.15 6.61 9.11
C ALA A 62 6.13 5.38 10.02
N GLY A 63 4.98 4.69 10.08
CA GLY A 63 4.78 3.51 10.92
C GLY A 63 4.78 3.80 12.40
N LEU A 64 4.74 2.75 13.21
CA LEU A 64 4.75 2.82 14.67
C LEU A 64 5.78 1.83 15.24
N ALA A 65 6.42 2.21 16.34
CA ALA A 65 7.24 1.28 17.11
C ALA A 65 6.39 0.19 17.76
N ALA A 66 6.92 -1.04 17.88
CA ALA A 66 6.21 -2.19 18.44
C ALA A 66 5.55 -1.89 19.79
N GLY A 67 6.27 -1.22 20.71
CA GLY A 67 5.74 -0.85 22.01
C GLY A 67 4.51 0.07 21.94
N ARG A 68 4.47 0.99 20.95
CA ARG A 68 3.32 1.88 20.74
C ARG A 68 2.11 1.11 20.21
N ILE A 69 2.34 0.12 19.34
CA ILE A 69 1.27 -0.74 18.82
C ILE A 69 0.64 -1.54 19.97
N GLY A 70 1.49 -2.20 20.79
CA GLY A 70 1.04 -2.99 21.94
C GLY A 70 0.24 -2.16 22.95
N ALA A 71 0.75 -0.99 23.30
CA ALA A 71 0.05 -0.07 24.23
C ALA A 71 -1.29 0.45 23.68
N THR A 72 -1.38 0.68 22.36
CA THR A 72 -2.62 1.18 21.74
C THR A 72 -3.70 0.12 21.64
N LEU A 73 -3.32 -1.15 21.44
CA LEU A 73 -4.26 -2.26 21.25
C LEU A 73 -4.41 -3.15 22.49
N ASP A 74 -3.74 -2.80 23.57
CA ASP A 74 -3.68 -3.58 24.82
C ASP A 74 -3.27 -5.05 24.58
N VAL A 75 -2.18 -5.24 23.80
CA VAL A 75 -1.65 -6.55 23.44
C VAL A 75 -0.29 -6.76 24.08
N ALA A 76 -0.12 -7.88 24.78
CA ALA A 76 1.15 -8.25 25.40
C ALA A 76 2.27 -8.37 24.36
N PRO A 77 3.52 -7.96 24.69
CA PRO A 77 4.64 -7.91 23.73
C PRO A 77 4.93 -9.22 23.01
N ALA A 78 4.85 -10.36 23.71
CA ALA A 78 5.08 -11.68 23.11
C ALA A 78 4.01 -12.02 22.07
N THR A 79 2.75 -11.79 22.40
CA THR A 79 1.58 -12.00 21.51
C THR A 79 1.66 -11.07 20.29
N LEU A 80 1.98 -9.79 20.52
CA LEU A 80 2.15 -8.82 19.45
C LEU A 80 3.26 -9.23 18.48
N SER A 81 4.41 -9.70 18.99
CA SER A 81 5.52 -10.15 18.16
C SER A 81 5.11 -11.27 17.21
N PHE A 82 4.29 -12.21 17.67
CA PHE A 82 3.72 -13.27 16.85
C PHE A 82 2.83 -12.69 15.74
N HIS A 83 1.89 -11.79 16.08
CA HIS A 83 0.99 -11.18 15.11
C HIS A 83 1.72 -10.34 14.06
N LEU A 84 2.73 -9.57 14.47
CA LEU A 84 3.56 -8.80 13.54
C LEU A 84 4.37 -9.69 12.60
N LYS A 85 4.89 -10.83 13.10
CA LYS A 85 5.57 -11.83 12.28
C LYS A 85 4.65 -12.43 11.21
N GLU A 86 3.43 -12.81 11.57
CA GLU A 86 2.43 -13.36 10.65
C GLU A 86 2.07 -12.36 9.54
N LEU A 87 1.82 -11.08 9.92
CA LEU A 87 1.54 -10.02 8.97
C LEU A 87 2.74 -9.72 8.04
N ALA A 88 3.96 -9.76 8.57
CA ALA A 88 5.18 -9.58 7.78
C ALA A 88 5.42 -10.74 6.80
N GLN A 89 5.17 -11.99 7.22
CA GLN A 89 5.28 -13.17 6.35
C GLN A 89 4.24 -13.15 5.21
N ALA A 90 3.06 -12.59 5.46
CA ALA A 90 2.06 -12.35 4.43
C ALA A 90 2.41 -11.17 3.50
N GLY A 91 3.45 -10.40 3.84
CA GLY A 91 3.90 -9.22 3.11
C GLY A 91 3.00 -7.99 3.31
N LEU A 92 2.13 -7.98 4.32
CA LEU A 92 1.21 -6.87 4.60
C LEU A 92 1.85 -5.77 5.45
N VAL A 93 2.93 -6.11 6.15
CA VAL A 93 3.64 -5.20 7.04
C VAL A 93 5.14 -5.29 6.76
N VAL A 94 5.80 -4.13 6.79
CA VAL A 94 7.25 -4.00 6.65
C VAL A 94 7.84 -3.54 7.98
N ALA A 95 8.91 -4.20 8.42
CA ALA A 95 9.69 -3.80 9.59
C ALA A 95 10.89 -2.97 9.15
N ARG A 96 11.16 -1.88 9.86
CA ARG A 96 12.32 -1.02 9.66
C ARG A 96 13.01 -0.76 11.00
N GLN A 97 14.29 -1.05 11.09
CA GLN A 97 15.08 -0.75 12.28
C GLN A 97 15.58 0.69 12.22
N GLU A 98 15.32 1.46 13.27
CA GLU A 98 15.87 2.78 13.48
C GLU A 98 16.52 2.80 14.88
N ASN A 99 17.85 2.86 14.93
CA ASN A 99 18.64 2.72 16.15
C ASN A 99 18.30 1.40 16.89
N ARG A 100 17.79 1.51 18.14
CA ARG A 100 17.39 0.38 18.98
C ARG A 100 15.89 0.02 18.87
N PHE A 101 15.13 0.73 18.03
CA PHE A 101 13.71 0.53 17.89
C PHE A 101 13.38 -0.09 16.54
N ILE A 102 12.37 -0.96 16.52
CA ILE A 102 11.80 -1.51 15.29
C ILE A 102 10.47 -0.81 15.06
N TYR A 103 10.35 -0.16 13.90
CA TYR A 103 9.13 0.46 13.42
C TYR A 103 8.47 -0.43 12.40
N TYR A 104 7.18 -0.55 12.49
CA TYR A 104 6.36 -1.31 11.56
C TYR A 104 5.46 -0.36 10.78
N SER A 105 5.31 -0.58 9.48
CA SER A 105 4.40 0.16 8.61
C SER A 105 3.61 -0.79 7.72
N ALA A 106 2.40 -0.39 7.31
CA ALA A 106 1.63 -1.15 6.33
C ALA A 106 2.32 -1.09 4.96
N ASP A 107 2.34 -2.22 4.25
CA ASP A 107 2.75 -2.30 2.84
C ASP A 107 1.55 -1.95 1.96
N PHE A 108 1.49 -0.71 1.52
CA PHE A 108 0.39 -0.21 0.68
C PHE A 108 0.42 -0.81 -0.73
N GLU A 109 1.60 -1.09 -1.28
CA GLU A 109 1.72 -1.74 -2.58
C GLU A 109 1.10 -3.14 -2.55
N ARG A 110 1.41 -3.89 -1.49
CA ARG A 110 0.87 -5.23 -1.28
C ARG A 110 -0.64 -5.21 -1.08
N MET A 111 -1.17 -4.24 -0.34
CA MET A 111 -2.61 -4.09 -0.13
C MET A 111 -3.31 -3.71 -1.44
N ASN A 112 -2.77 -2.77 -2.20
CA ASN A 112 -3.33 -2.40 -3.51
C ASN A 112 -3.31 -3.58 -4.48
N GLY A 113 -2.25 -4.40 -4.46
CA GLY A 113 -2.17 -5.63 -5.25
C GLY A 113 -3.25 -6.66 -4.86
N LEU A 114 -3.55 -6.79 -3.55
CA LEU A 114 -4.63 -7.66 -3.07
C LEU A 114 -6.00 -7.18 -3.55
N LEU A 115 -6.28 -5.89 -3.41
CA LEU A 115 -7.54 -5.30 -3.87
C LEU A 115 -7.71 -5.45 -5.39
N ALA A 116 -6.66 -5.17 -6.16
CA ALA A 116 -6.67 -5.34 -7.61
C ALA A 116 -6.94 -6.80 -8.00
N PHE A 117 -6.31 -7.76 -7.30
CA PHE A 117 -6.55 -9.19 -7.54
C PHE A 117 -8.00 -9.60 -7.23
N LEU A 118 -8.57 -9.13 -6.12
CA LEU A 118 -9.93 -9.47 -5.71
C LEU A 118 -11.01 -8.84 -6.62
N THR A 119 -10.69 -7.69 -7.21
CA THR A 119 -11.61 -6.97 -8.11
C THR A 119 -11.33 -7.24 -9.59
N GLN A 120 -10.39 -8.12 -9.89
CA GLN A 120 -10.07 -8.52 -11.24
C GLN A 120 -11.32 -9.16 -11.90
N ASN A 121 -11.66 -8.69 -13.10
CA ASN A 121 -12.84 -9.15 -13.85
C ASN A 121 -14.20 -8.93 -13.14
N CYS A 122 -14.30 -8.00 -12.20
CA CYS A 122 -15.55 -7.75 -11.47
C CYS A 122 -16.71 -7.27 -12.38
N CYS A 123 -16.41 -6.82 -13.60
CA CYS A 123 -17.40 -6.32 -14.56
C CYS A 123 -17.14 -6.94 -15.94
N GLU A 124 -17.66 -8.15 -16.21
CA GLU A 124 -17.59 -8.79 -17.53
C GLU A 124 -18.35 -8.01 -18.64
N GLY A 125 -19.00 -6.91 -18.30
CA GLY A 125 -19.84 -6.10 -19.20
C GLY A 125 -19.25 -4.74 -19.59
N GLY A 126 -17.94 -4.51 -19.52
CA GLY A 126 -17.29 -3.33 -20.13
C GLY A 126 -17.32 -2.04 -19.31
N GLY A 127 -17.61 -2.07 -18.02
CA GLY A 127 -17.44 -0.95 -17.10
C GLY A 127 -16.09 -1.04 -16.38
N SER A 128 -15.23 -0.01 -16.50
CA SER A 128 -14.03 0.08 -15.68
C SER A 128 -14.42 0.35 -14.22
N CYS A 129 -14.35 -0.68 -13.38
CA CYS A 129 -14.43 -0.47 -11.93
C CYS A 129 -13.14 0.17 -11.45
N ALA A 130 -13.13 1.49 -11.28
CA ALA A 130 -12.02 2.20 -10.67
C ALA A 130 -11.91 1.77 -9.19
N VAL A 131 -10.95 0.91 -8.87
CA VAL A 131 -10.63 0.59 -7.49
C VAL A 131 -9.88 1.78 -6.90
N PRO A 132 -10.34 2.38 -5.77
CA PRO A 132 -9.61 3.45 -5.12
C PRO A 132 -8.19 2.97 -4.76
N GLN A 133 -7.18 3.68 -5.25
CA GLN A 133 -5.80 3.41 -4.87
C GLN A 133 -5.55 4.00 -3.49
N PHE A 134 -5.02 3.18 -2.57
CA PHE A 134 -4.56 3.67 -1.29
C PHE A 134 -3.19 4.33 -1.47
N GLU A 135 -3.18 5.65 -1.50
CA GLU A 135 -1.94 6.41 -1.46
C GLU A 135 -1.52 6.61 0.00
N ALA A 136 -0.27 6.25 0.29
CA ALA A 136 0.31 6.56 1.57
C ALA A 136 0.43 8.09 1.72
N ALA A 137 -0.14 8.65 2.78
CA ALA A 137 0.03 10.06 3.08
C ALA A 137 1.53 10.44 3.08
N PRO A 138 1.92 11.59 2.51
CA PRO A 138 3.30 12.00 2.43
C PRO A 138 3.93 12.06 3.83
N ARG A 139 5.16 11.57 3.96
CA ARG A 139 5.90 11.60 5.23
C ARG A 139 6.03 13.05 5.69
N PRO A 140 5.70 13.39 6.94
CA PRO A 140 5.97 14.71 7.46
C PRO A 140 7.48 14.99 7.35
N ARG A 141 7.83 16.09 6.68
CA ARG A 141 9.23 16.54 6.58
C ARG A 141 9.77 16.70 8.01
N LYS A 142 10.87 16.02 8.33
CA LYS A 142 11.61 16.27 9.57
C LYS A 142 11.94 17.76 9.62
N ARG A 143 11.36 18.50 10.56
CA ARG A 143 11.77 19.88 10.82
C ARG A 143 13.27 19.86 11.10
N ALA A 144 14.03 20.57 10.30
CA ALA A 144 15.45 20.80 10.58
C ALA A 144 15.57 21.41 11.99
N ARG A 145 16.36 20.77 12.85
CA ARG A 145 16.68 21.34 14.17
C ARG A 145 17.38 22.68 13.91
N PRO A 146 16.94 23.79 14.54
CA PRO A 146 17.71 25.02 14.48
C PRO A 146 19.11 24.74 15.03
N ARG A 147 20.15 25.13 14.30
CA ARG A 147 21.52 25.16 14.79
C ARG A 147 21.54 26.25 15.85
N THR A 148 21.60 25.85 17.10
CA THR A 148 22.03 26.79 18.18
C THR A 148 23.53 27.04 17.99
N GLY A 149 23.86 28.27 17.60
CA GLY A 149 25.22 28.79 17.61
C GLY A 149 25.67 29.10 19.04
#